data_b98de01c7ca890996d0b585091814dd3
#
_entry.id   b98de01c7ca890996d0b585091814dd3
#
_cell.length_a   1.000
_cell.length_b   1.000
_cell.length_c   1.000
_cell.angle_alpha   90.00
_cell.angle_beta   90.00
_cell.angle_gamma   90.00
#
_symmetry.space_group_name_H-M   'P 1'
#
loop_
_entity.id
_entity.type
_entity.pdbx_description
1 polymer ?
#
loop_
_entity_poly.entity_id
_entity_poly.type
_entity_poly.pdbx_seq_one_letter_code
_entity_poly.pdbx_strand_id
1 'polypeptide(L)'
;NNFNNLVREGINPDNIFITGNTAIDALKSTVSDDYEFENELLKKINYREKRIIAVTAHRRENLGQPLRNICYALKEIKQKYDDIEIVYPVHLNPLVQGPVKDILGEMPGVHLTEPVQVLDMHNLLARSYLVLTDSGGLQEEAPSLGKPVLVLRNETERPEAVEAGTVKVIGTEKDNIVRETFRLLDDESEYRRMAHSVNPYGDGHAS
;
A
#
# COMPACT_ATOMS: atom_id res chain seq x y z
N ASN A 1 -4.76 3.22 -20.92
CA ASN A 1 -3.73 4.25 -21.10
C ASN A 1 -2.52 3.73 -21.89
N ASN A 2 -1.94 2.59 -21.53
CA ASN A 2 -0.78 2.00 -22.22
C ASN A 2 -1.06 1.73 -23.71
N PHE A 3 -2.24 1.23 -24.06
CA PHE A 3 -2.67 1.05 -25.44
C PHE A 3 -2.54 2.33 -26.27
N ASN A 4 -3.13 3.43 -25.74
CA ASN A 4 -3.10 4.72 -26.45
C ASN A 4 -1.68 5.29 -26.59
N ASN A 5 -0.79 5.02 -25.61
CA ASN A 5 0.60 5.44 -25.68
C ASN A 5 1.33 4.68 -26.79
N LEU A 6 1.17 3.35 -26.86
CA LEU A 6 1.76 2.54 -27.91
C LEU A 6 1.27 2.94 -29.33
N VAL A 7 -0.01 3.24 -29.48
CA VAL A 7 -0.56 3.76 -30.76
C VAL A 7 0.08 5.11 -31.11
N ARG A 8 0.27 6.01 -30.15
CA ARG A 8 0.96 7.30 -30.38
C ARG A 8 2.43 7.13 -30.76
N GLU A 9 3.07 6.08 -30.28
CA GLU A 9 4.44 5.68 -30.65
C GLU A 9 4.53 4.99 -32.00
N GLY A 10 3.40 4.82 -32.69
CA GLY A 10 3.34 4.26 -34.05
C GLY A 10 3.20 2.73 -34.10
N ILE A 11 2.91 2.07 -32.98
CA ILE A 11 2.62 0.65 -32.98
C ILE A 11 1.24 0.41 -33.60
N ASN A 12 1.16 -0.53 -34.54
CA ASN A 12 -0.12 -0.92 -35.15
C ASN A 12 -1.08 -1.45 -34.06
N PRO A 13 -2.30 -0.88 -33.96
CA PRO A 13 -3.31 -1.34 -32.99
C PRO A 13 -3.60 -2.84 -33.02
N ASP A 14 -3.53 -3.47 -34.20
CA ASP A 14 -3.77 -4.89 -34.37
C ASP A 14 -2.70 -5.79 -33.69
N ASN A 15 -1.57 -5.21 -33.35
CA ASN A 15 -0.47 -5.88 -32.65
C ASN A 15 -0.47 -5.60 -31.13
N ILE A 16 -1.49 -4.89 -30.62
CA ILE A 16 -1.56 -4.52 -29.21
C ILE A 16 -2.68 -5.31 -28.53
N PHE A 17 -2.32 -6.17 -27.59
CA PHE A 17 -3.25 -6.99 -26.82
C PHE A 17 -3.33 -6.45 -25.38
N ILE A 18 -4.53 -6.23 -24.89
CA ILE A 18 -4.78 -5.84 -23.49
C ILE A 18 -5.01 -7.13 -22.71
N THR A 19 -3.99 -7.57 -21.97
CA THR A 19 -4.02 -8.83 -21.22
C THR A 19 -4.28 -8.66 -19.72
N GLY A 20 -4.13 -7.46 -19.19
CA GLY A 20 -4.10 -7.19 -17.74
C GLY A 20 -2.67 -7.15 -17.22
N ASN A 21 -2.51 -7.23 -15.90
CA ASN A 21 -1.23 -7.15 -15.22
C ASN A 21 -0.86 -8.51 -14.59
N THR A 22 0.22 -9.12 -15.07
CA THR A 22 0.73 -10.41 -14.55
C THR A 22 1.15 -10.36 -13.07
N ALA A 23 1.42 -9.18 -12.49
CA ALA A 23 1.63 -9.04 -11.05
C ALA A 23 0.37 -9.43 -10.26
N ILE A 24 -0.83 -9.19 -10.82
CA ILE A 24 -2.08 -9.61 -10.20
C ILE A 24 -2.26 -11.14 -10.27
N ASP A 25 -1.83 -11.77 -11.37
CA ASP A 25 -1.84 -13.24 -11.50
C ASP A 25 -0.94 -13.88 -10.44
N ALA A 26 0.23 -13.27 -10.19
CA ALA A 26 1.18 -13.76 -9.19
C ALA A 26 0.56 -13.83 -7.78
N LEU A 27 -0.32 -12.89 -7.41
CA LEU A 27 -0.97 -12.90 -6.10
C LEU A 27 -1.77 -14.18 -5.85
N LYS A 28 -2.38 -14.77 -6.88
CA LYS A 28 -3.14 -16.02 -6.77
C LYS A 28 -2.27 -17.21 -6.33
N SER A 29 -0.98 -17.18 -6.67
CA SER A 29 -0.02 -18.25 -6.33
C SER A 29 0.80 -17.95 -5.09
N THR A 30 0.92 -16.69 -4.69
CA THR A 30 1.79 -16.24 -3.59
C THR A 30 1.04 -15.96 -2.30
N VAL A 31 -0.27 -15.68 -2.36
CA VAL A 31 -1.11 -15.44 -1.18
C VAL A 31 -1.76 -16.75 -0.75
N SER A 32 -1.64 -17.07 0.54
CA SER A 32 -2.28 -18.23 1.16
C SER A 32 -2.71 -17.92 2.59
N ASP A 33 -3.86 -18.44 2.99
CA ASP A 33 -4.35 -18.33 4.38
C ASP A 33 -3.41 -19.01 5.36
N ASP A 34 -2.79 -20.13 4.95
CA ASP A 34 -1.86 -20.92 5.74
C ASP A 34 -0.40 -20.46 5.61
N TYR A 35 -0.15 -19.31 4.97
CA TYR A 35 1.21 -18.82 4.77
C TYR A 35 1.89 -18.50 6.11
N GLU A 36 3.08 -19.06 6.32
CA GLU A 36 3.96 -18.73 7.42
C GLU A 36 5.01 -17.71 6.98
N PHE A 37 5.00 -16.53 7.60
CA PHE A 37 5.98 -15.49 7.28
C PHE A 37 7.40 -15.97 7.52
N GLU A 38 8.34 -15.57 6.66
CA GLU A 38 9.77 -15.80 6.89
C GLU A 38 10.33 -14.78 7.89
N ASN A 39 9.83 -13.55 7.86
CA ASN A 39 10.26 -12.48 8.76
C ASN A 39 9.76 -12.69 10.18
N GLU A 40 10.67 -12.78 11.16
CA GLU A 40 10.37 -13.06 12.56
C GLU A 40 9.48 -12.02 13.27
N LEU A 41 9.51 -10.76 12.82
CA LEU A 41 8.59 -9.75 13.36
C LEU A 41 7.18 -9.96 12.84
N LEU A 42 7.03 -10.28 11.55
CA LEU A 42 5.73 -10.55 10.94
C LEU A 42 5.04 -11.76 11.54
N LYS A 43 5.78 -12.80 11.91
CA LYS A 43 5.23 -13.99 12.61
C LYS A 43 4.55 -13.66 13.93
N LYS A 44 5.02 -12.62 14.63
CA LYS A 44 4.56 -12.27 15.99
C LYS A 44 3.32 -11.39 16.02
N ILE A 45 2.91 -10.86 14.87
CA ILE A 45 1.78 -9.94 14.78
C ILE A 45 0.46 -10.71 14.90
N ASN A 46 -0.45 -10.18 15.71
CA ASN A 46 -1.79 -10.77 15.87
C ASN A 46 -2.76 -10.26 14.79
N TYR A 47 -2.69 -10.86 13.62
CA TYR A 47 -3.54 -10.51 12.47
C TYR A 47 -5.04 -10.79 12.67
N ARG A 48 -5.43 -11.53 13.71
CA ARG A 48 -6.85 -11.87 13.96
C ARG A 48 -7.56 -10.83 14.83
N GLU A 49 -6.84 -10.22 15.75
CA GLU A 49 -7.42 -9.29 16.73
C GLU A 49 -7.07 -7.83 16.43
N LYS A 50 -6.09 -7.58 15.55
CA LYS A 50 -5.62 -6.25 15.22
C LYS A 50 -5.90 -5.90 13.77
N ARG A 51 -6.30 -4.65 13.54
CA ARG A 51 -6.35 -4.07 12.19
C ARG A 51 -4.94 -3.63 11.80
N ILE A 52 -4.40 -4.20 10.74
CA ILE A 52 -3.03 -3.94 10.30
C ILE A 52 -3.02 -2.85 9.23
N ILE A 53 -2.18 -1.84 9.41
CA ILE A 53 -1.87 -0.85 8.39
C ILE A 53 -0.50 -1.19 7.83
N ALA A 54 -0.44 -1.66 6.58
CA ALA A 54 0.83 -1.82 5.88
C ALA A 54 1.29 -0.49 5.30
N VAL A 55 2.56 -0.15 5.51
CA VAL A 55 3.13 1.13 5.08
C VAL A 55 4.37 0.90 4.23
N THR A 56 4.47 1.60 3.10
CA THR A 56 5.74 1.76 2.37
C THR A 56 5.90 3.22 1.93
N ALA A 57 7.02 3.85 2.27
CA ALA A 57 7.34 5.21 1.83
C ALA A 57 8.86 5.35 1.66
N HIS A 58 9.29 5.54 0.42
CA HIS A 58 10.72 5.56 0.07
C HIS A 58 11.03 6.32 -1.22
N ARG A 59 10.03 6.89 -1.89
CA ARG A 59 10.23 7.67 -3.12
C ARG A 59 11.13 8.88 -2.86
N ARG A 60 11.98 9.23 -3.84
CA ARG A 60 12.92 10.35 -3.71
C ARG A 60 12.22 11.68 -3.39
N GLU A 61 11.04 11.90 -3.97
CA GLU A 61 10.20 13.07 -3.74
C GLU A 61 9.70 13.19 -2.30
N ASN A 62 9.64 12.07 -1.58
CA ASN A 62 9.18 12.01 -0.19
C ASN A 62 10.30 12.17 0.83
N LEU A 63 11.58 12.21 0.41
CA LEU A 63 12.69 12.37 1.34
C LEU A 63 12.65 13.73 2.07
N GLY A 64 13.14 13.76 3.29
CA GLY A 64 13.17 14.96 4.12
C GLY A 64 11.87 15.23 4.86
N GLN A 65 11.32 16.44 4.74
CA GLN A 65 10.12 16.85 5.48
C GLN A 65 8.87 16.01 5.16
N PRO A 66 8.57 15.66 3.89
CA PRO A 66 7.44 14.81 3.57
C PRO A 66 7.46 13.47 4.31
N LEU A 67 8.61 12.80 4.39
CA LEU A 67 8.76 11.54 5.13
C LEU A 67 8.54 11.72 6.63
N ARG A 68 9.04 12.82 7.20
CA ARG A 68 8.79 13.15 8.62
C ARG A 68 7.30 13.38 8.88
N ASN A 69 6.60 14.08 7.98
CA ASN A 69 5.16 14.29 8.06
C ASN A 69 4.41 12.95 8.07
N ILE A 70 4.79 12.03 7.16
CA ILE A 70 4.25 10.66 7.12
C ILE A 70 4.47 9.97 8.47
N CYS A 71 5.70 9.97 9.00
CA CYS A 71 6.00 9.33 10.29
C CYS A 71 5.20 9.94 11.45
N TYR A 72 5.05 11.26 11.50
CA TYR A 72 4.22 11.91 12.53
C TYR A 72 2.73 11.57 12.37
N ALA A 73 2.23 11.45 11.14
CA ALA A 73 0.87 10.98 10.89
C ALA A 73 0.65 9.56 11.41
N LEU A 74 1.57 8.63 11.09
CA LEU A 74 1.54 7.25 11.57
C LEU A 74 1.56 7.18 13.10
N LYS A 75 2.39 8.02 13.74
CA LYS A 75 2.45 8.14 15.20
C LYS A 75 1.10 8.54 15.78
N GLU A 76 0.47 9.57 15.22
CA GLU A 76 -0.84 10.06 15.69
C GLU A 76 -1.94 9.01 15.46
N ILE A 77 -1.96 8.34 14.31
CA ILE A 77 -2.90 7.25 14.00
C ILE A 77 -2.78 6.14 15.05
N LYS A 78 -1.57 5.67 15.34
CA LYS A 78 -1.34 4.62 16.32
C LYS A 78 -1.71 5.04 17.74
N GLN A 79 -1.52 6.29 18.10
CA GLN A 79 -1.88 6.81 19.43
C GLN A 79 -3.40 6.86 19.66
N LYS A 80 -4.18 7.01 18.60
CA LYS A 80 -5.66 7.10 18.70
C LYS A 80 -6.32 5.72 18.84
N TYR A 81 -5.75 4.67 18.27
CA TYR A 81 -6.39 3.34 18.18
C TYR A 81 -5.54 2.25 18.81
N ASP A 82 -6.07 1.60 19.82
CA ASP A 82 -5.39 0.49 20.50
C ASP A 82 -5.40 -0.80 19.67
N ASP A 83 -6.40 -0.96 18.80
CA ASP A 83 -6.59 -2.13 17.94
C ASP A 83 -5.83 -2.05 16.62
N ILE A 84 -5.13 -0.95 16.35
CA ILE A 84 -4.30 -0.78 15.14
C ILE A 84 -2.87 -1.22 15.43
N GLU A 85 -2.28 -1.96 14.51
CA GLU A 85 -0.83 -2.14 14.41
C GLU A 85 -0.33 -1.68 13.05
N ILE A 86 0.83 -1.05 13.03
CA ILE A 86 1.46 -0.51 11.82
C ILE A 86 2.65 -1.40 11.49
N VAL A 87 2.71 -1.88 10.26
CA VAL A 87 3.85 -2.65 9.73
C VAL A 87 4.50 -1.86 8.61
N TYR A 88 5.75 -1.51 8.81
CA TYR A 88 6.50 -0.70 7.87
C TYR A 88 7.84 -1.36 7.51
N PRO A 89 7.90 -2.12 6.40
CA PRO A 89 9.17 -2.53 5.80
C PRO A 89 9.96 -1.31 5.32
N VAL A 90 11.02 -0.97 6.05
CA VAL A 90 11.77 0.28 5.87
C VAL A 90 12.85 0.08 4.83
N HIS A 91 12.86 0.91 3.80
CA HIS A 91 13.88 0.91 2.77
C HIS A 91 15.29 1.18 3.36
N LEU A 92 16.32 0.49 2.84
CA LEU A 92 17.68 0.53 3.37
C LEU A 92 18.42 1.88 3.21
N ASN A 93 17.85 2.81 2.45
CA ASN A 93 18.43 4.15 2.30
C ASN A 93 18.48 4.86 3.68
N PRO A 94 19.67 5.33 4.13
CA PRO A 94 19.82 6.04 5.39
C PRO A 94 18.91 7.27 5.54
N LEU A 95 18.59 7.95 4.44
CA LEU A 95 17.66 9.09 4.41
C LEU A 95 16.21 8.69 4.70
N VAL A 96 15.89 7.39 4.60
CA VAL A 96 14.60 6.82 5.01
C VAL A 96 14.72 6.28 6.43
N GLN A 97 15.72 5.45 6.71
CA GLN A 97 15.90 4.80 8.00
C GLN A 97 16.01 5.78 9.17
N GLY A 98 16.79 6.85 9.03
CA GLY A 98 17.02 7.82 10.08
C GLY A 98 15.70 8.41 10.61
N PRO A 99 14.95 9.16 9.80
CA PRO A 99 13.69 9.76 10.23
C PRO A 99 12.64 8.76 10.74
N VAL A 100 12.56 7.57 10.11
CA VAL A 100 11.60 6.52 10.51
C VAL A 100 11.95 5.98 11.89
N LYS A 101 13.22 5.63 12.14
CA LYS A 101 13.69 5.14 13.45
C LYS A 101 13.58 6.20 14.54
N ASP A 102 13.94 7.45 14.23
CA ASP A 102 13.86 8.57 15.19
C ASP A 102 12.44 8.82 15.69
N ILE A 103 11.43 8.69 14.83
CA ILE A 103 10.05 9.08 15.17
C ILE A 103 9.22 7.87 15.63
N LEU A 104 9.46 6.69 15.05
CA LEU A 104 8.61 5.51 15.21
C LEU A 104 9.32 4.34 15.92
N GLY A 105 10.66 4.38 16.06
CA GLY A 105 11.47 3.20 16.43
C GLY A 105 11.13 2.57 17.78
N GLU A 106 10.66 3.36 18.74
CA GLU A 106 10.30 2.87 20.09
C GLU A 106 8.79 2.88 20.35
N MET A 107 7.99 3.01 19.27
CA MET A 107 6.54 3.14 19.42
C MET A 107 5.87 1.77 19.52
N PRO A 108 5.17 1.44 20.63
CA PRO A 108 4.46 0.18 20.76
C PRO A 108 3.40 0.01 19.67
N GLY A 109 3.34 -1.18 19.05
CA GLY A 109 2.41 -1.48 17.95
C GLY A 109 2.82 -0.90 16.60
N VAL A 110 4.06 -0.39 16.48
CA VAL A 110 4.71 -0.08 15.22
C VAL A 110 5.86 -1.05 15.00
N HIS A 111 5.78 -1.82 13.92
CA HIS A 111 6.73 -2.85 13.55
C HIS A 111 7.56 -2.39 12.36
N LEU A 112 8.78 -1.95 12.64
CA LEU A 112 9.75 -1.58 11.62
C LEU A 112 10.58 -2.80 11.25
N THR A 113 10.47 -3.27 10.00
CA THR A 113 11.27 -4.37 9.48
C THR A 113 12.28 -3.87 8.46
N GLU A 114 13.28 -4.67 8.14
CA GLU A 114 13.99 -4.53 6.88
C GLU A 114 13.04 -4.85 5.71
N PRO A 115 13.43 -4.49 4.46
CA PRO A 115 12.66 -4.91 3.29
C PRO A 115 12.42 -6.42 3.31
N VAL A 116 11.16 -6.81 3.15
CA VAL A 116 10.75 -8.21 3.19
C VAL A 116 10.72 -8.83 1.79
N GLN A 117 10.78 -10.14 1.73
CA GLN A 117 10.64 -10.89 0.48
C GLN A 117 9.23 -10.73 -0.10
N VAL A 118 9.09 -11.00 -1.40
CA VAL A 118 7.82 -10.82 -2.14
C VAL A 118 6.68 -11.62 -1.51
N LEU A 119 6.94 -12.86 -1.11
CA LEU A 119 5.92 -13.72 -0.46
C LEU A 119 5.42 -13.12 0.85
N ASP A 120 6.34 -12.64 1.70
CA ASP A 120 5.99 -11.95 2.94
C ASP A 120 5.19 -10.67 2.66
N MET A 121 5.60 -9.88 1.65
CA MET A 121 4.88 -8.65 1.30
C MET A 121 3.46 -8.93 0.83
N HIS A 122 3.26 -9.89 -0.09
CA HIS A 122 1.94 -10.22 -0.61
C HIS A 122 1.00 -10.73 0.50
N ASN A 123 1.51 -11.56 1.41
CA ASN A 123 0.71 -12.07 2.54
C ASN A 123 0.49 -11.00 3.62
N LEU A 124 1.42 -10.06 3.81
CA LEU A 124 1.20 -8.88 4.64
C LEU A 124 0.07 -8.00 4.07
N LEU A 125 0.09 -7.72 2.76
CA LEU A 125 -0.98 -6.99 2.10
C LEU A 125 -2.33 -7.71 2.25
N ALA A 126 -2.37 -9.02 2.01
CA ALA A 126 -3.59 -9.82 2.12
C ALA A 126 -4.19 -9.79 3.53
N ARG A 127 -3.34 -9.71 4.58
CA ARG A 127 -3.75 -9.66 5.99
C ARG A 127 -3.89 -8.24 6.54
N SER A 128 -3.61 -7.22 5.73
CA SER A 128 -3.78 -5.82 6.13
C SER A 128 -5.24 -5.38 6.06
N TYR A 129 -5.58 -4.40 6.89
CA TYR A 129 -6.86 -3.70 6.83
C TYR A 129 -6.83 -2.64 5.72
N LEU A 130 -5.80 -1.80 5.70
CA LEU A 130 -5.57 -0.82 4.64
C LEU A 130 -4.07 -0.63 4.38
N VAL A 131 -3.73 0.02 3.26
CA VAL A 131 -2.35 0.24 2.82
C VAL A 131 -2.09 1.73 2.62
N LEU A 132 -1.01 2.24 3.20
CA LEU A 132 -0.46 3.56 2.93
C LEU A 132 0.83 3.40 2.13
N THR A 133 0.89 3.92 0.91
CA THR A 133 2.05 3.66 0.06
C THR A 133 2.39 4.78 -0.91
N ASP A 134 3.66 4.92 -1.24
CA ASP A 134 4.14 5.71 -2.39
C ASP A 134 4.56 4.83 -3.58
N SER A 135 4.40 3.50 -3.48
CA SER A 135 4.75 2.53 -4.52
C SER A 135 3.67 2.42 -5.59
N GLY A 136 4.07 2.46 -6.88
CA GLY A 136 3.16 2.24 -8.01
C GLY A 136 2.63 0.80 -8.07
N GLY A 137 3.48 -0.20 -7.79
CA GLY A 137 3.06 -1.63 -7.80
C GLY A 137 2.00 -1.92 -6.76
N LEU A 138 2.17 -1.43 -5.52
CA LEU A 138 1.19 -1.67 -4.45
C LEU A 138 -0.16 -1.00 -4.70
N GLN A 139 -0.21 0.05 -5.54
CA GLN A 139 -1.46 0.65 -6.00
C GLN A 139 -2.25 -0.26 -6.96
N GLU A 140 -1.61 -1.26 -7.54
CA GLU A 140 -2.22 -2.27 -8.41
C GLU A 140 -2.54 -3.56 -7.63
N GLU A 141 -1.60 -4.00 -6.80
CA GLU A 141 -1.64 -5.27 -6.08
C GLU A 141 -2.61 -5.26 -4.89
N ALA A 142 -2.54 -4.26 -4.00
CA ALA A 142 -3.35 -4.23 -2.80
C ALA A 142 -4.87 -4.14 -3.08
N PRO A 143 -5.35 -3.36 -4.08
CA PRO A 143 -6.75 -3.39 -4.47
C PRO A 143 -7.24 -4.74 -4.97
N SER A 144 -6.38 -5.55 -5.60
CA SER A 144 -6.73 -6.92 -6.04
C SER A 144 -7.03 -7.85 -4.88
N LEU A 145 -6.52 -7.52 -3.69
CA LEU A 145 -6.76 -8.23 -2.45
C LEU A 145 -7.91 -7.59 -1.63
N GLY A 146 -8.67 -6.66 -2.24
CA GLY A 146 -9.76 -5.95 -1.56
C GLY A 146 -9.28 -4.99 -0.47
N LYS A 147 -8.06 -4.45 -0.59
CA LYS A 147 -7.50 -3.55 0.42
C LYS A 147 -7.55 -2.10 -0.08
N PRO A 148 -8.20 -1.18 0.65
CA PRO A 148 -8.14 0.24 0.36
C PRO A 148 -6.71 0.75 0.39
N VAL A 149 -6.37 1.64 -0.55
CA VAL A 149 -5.01 2.21 -0.67
C VAL A 149 -5.06 3.73 -0.58
N LEU A 150 -4.31 4.28 0.36
CA LEU A 150 -4.04 5.70 0.47
C LEU A 150 -2.64 5.99 -0.08
N VAL A 151 -2.57 6.77 -1.15
CA VAL A 151 -1.33 7.06 -1.87
C VAL A 151 -0.65 8.29 -1.28
N LEU A 152 0.53 8.09 -0.70
CA LEU A 152 1.37 9.10 -0.04
C LEU A 152 2.18 9.90 -1.07
N ARG A 153 1.50 10.49 -2.04
CA ARG A 153 2.07 11.30 -3.13
C ARG A 153 1.09 12.40 -3.51
N ASN A 154 1.60 13.45 -4.15
CA ASN A 154 0.75 14.52 -4.69
C ASN A 154 0.13 14.13 -6.05
N GLU A 155 0.78 13.22 -6.77
CA GLU A 155 0.35 12.70 -8.07
C GLU A 155 0.57 11.19 -8.12
N THR A 156 -0.14 10.51 -9.03
CA THR A 156 0.07 9.09 -9.31
C THR A 156 0.13 8.83 -10.81
N GLU A 157 0.96 7.86 -11.20
CA GLU A 157 0.99 7.33 -12.56
C GLU A 157 -0.13 6.29 -12.78
N ARG A 158 -1.06 6.16 -11.85
CA ARG A 158 -2.16 5.18 -11.85
C ARG A 158 -3.53 5.87 -11.79
N PRO A 159 -3.85 6.76 -12.76
CA PRO A 159 -5.12 7.50 -12.76
C PRO A 159 -6.33 6.57 -12.83
N GLU A 160 -6.20 5.42 -13.50
CA GLU A 160 -7.26 4.43 -13.62
C GLU A 160 -7.71 3.87 -12.25
N ALA A 161 -6.78 3.69 -11.32
CA ALA A 161 -7.11 3.23 -9.97
C ALA A 161 -7.84 4.29 -9.14
N VAL A 162 -7.51 5.56 -9.37
CA VAL A 162 -8.21 6.70 -8.75
C VAL A 162 -9.63 6.80 -9.29
N GLU A 163 -9.80 6.72 -10.61
CA GLU A 163 -11.11 6.75 -11.29
C GLU A 163 -11.99 5.57 -10.88
N ALA A 164 -11.40 4.39 -10.74
CA ALA A 164 -12.09 3.20 -10.23
C ALA A 164 -12.45 3.29 -8.74
N GLY A 165 -11.82 4.21 -8.00
CA GLY A 165 -12.05 4.38 -6.56
C GLY A 165 -11.36 3.35 -5.67
N THR A 166 -10.42 2.57 -6.21
CA THR A 166 -9.64 1.57 -5.45
C THR A 166 -8.50 2.20 -4.65
N VAL A 167 -8.01 3.36 -5.11
CA VAL A 167 -6.97 4.12 -4.43
C VAL A 167 -7.39 5.59 -4.27
N LYS A 168 -6.83 6.27 -3.28
CA LYS A 168 -7.01 7.71 -3.06
C LYS A 168 -5.65 8.37 -2.89
N VAL A 169 -5.35 9.37 -3.73
CA VAL A 169 -4.15 10.21 -3.60
C VAL A 169 -4.38 11.22 -2.49
N ILE A 170 -3.53 11.20 -1.46
CA ILE A 170 -3.72 12.01 -0.25
C ILE A 170 -2.54 12.94 0.05
N GLY A 171 -1.48 12.92 -0.77
CA GLY A 171 -0.30 13.73 -0.52
C GLY A 171 0.52 13.26 0.68
N THR A 172 1.38 14.16 1.16
CA THR A 172 2.33 13.89 2.26
C THR A 172 2.15 14.83 3.46
N GLU A 173 1.08 15.63 3.45
CA GLU A 173 0.77 16.50 4.58
C GLU A 173 0.18 15.69 5.74
N LYS A 174 0.76 15.83 6.93
CA LYS A 174 0.43 15.07 8.13
C LYS A 174 -1.08 15.04 8.41
N ASP A 175 -1.70 16.21 8.46
CA ASP A 175 -3.12 16.34 8.85
C ASP A 175 -4.06 15.70 7.81
N ASN A 176 -3.66 15.72 6.53
CA ASN A 176 -4.42 15.05 5.48
C ASN A 176 -4.31 13.53 5.58
N ILE A 177 -3.11 13.00 5.83
CA ILE A 177 -2.88 11.57 6.04
C ILE A 177 -3.72 11.07 7.23
N VAL A 178 -3.66 11.78 8.35
CA VAL A 178 -4.45 11.44 9.55
C VAL A 178 -5.94 11.44 9.25
N ARG A 179 -6.46 12.52 8.66
CA ARG A 179 -7.89 12.66 8.35
C ARG A 179 -8.41 11.53 7.44
N GLU A 180 -7.70 11.27 6.34
CA GLU A 180 -8.15 10.27 5.37
C GLU A 180 -8.01 8.83 5.93
N THR A 181 -7.00 8.59 6.76
CA THR A 181 -6.86 7.30 7.44
C THR A 181 -7.99 7.12 8.46
N PHE A 182 -8.28 8.12 9.29
CA PHE A 182 -9.38 8.06 10.25
C PHE A 182 -10.71 7.82 9.56
N ARG A 183 -10.97 8.48 8.42
CA ARG A 183 -12.17 8.25 7.63
C ARG A 183 -12.37 6.78 7.28
N LEU A 184 -11.34 6.08 6.82
CA LEU A 184 -11.41 4.65 6.50
C LEU A 184 -11.50 3.74 7.74
N LEU A 185 -10.96 4.19 8.88
CA LEU A 185 -11.01 3.43 10.12
C LEU A 185 -12.35 3.56 10.84
N ASP A 186 -13.02 4.71 10.73
CA ASP A 186 -14.22 5.07 11.48
C ASP A 186 -15.51 4.93 10.64
N ASP A 187 -15.42 4.96 9.29
CA ASP A 187 -16.56 4.84 8.37
C ASP A 187 -16.47 3.54 7.56
N GLU A 188 -17.22 2.54 8.02
CA GLU A 188 -17.28 1.23 7.37
C GLU A 188 -17.84 1.31 5.94
N SER A 189 -18.73 2.25 5.65
CA SER A 189 -19.31 2.40 4.31
C SER A 189 -18.26 2.89 3.31
N GLU A 190 -17.44 3.86 3.70
CA GLU A 190 -16.30 4.34 2.90
C GLU A 190 -15.24 3.25 2.71
N TYR A 191 -14.92 2.53 3.80
CA TYR A 191 -14.00 1.39 3.71
C TYR A 191 -14.50 0.37 2.68
N ARG A 192 -15.75 -0.10 2.83
CA ARG A 192 -16.36 -1.09 1.93
C ARG A 192 -16.44 -0.59 0.49
N ARG A 193 -16.76 0.68 0.28
CA ARG A 193 -16.80 1.28 -1.06
C ARG A 193 -15.44 1.16 -1.77
N MET A 194 -14.33 1.45 -1.09
CA MET A 194 -12.99 1.32 -1.67
C MET A 194 -12.57 -0.15 -1.81
N ALA A 195 -12.81 -0.97 -0.79
CA ALA A 195 -12.40 -2.38 -0.76
C ALA A 195 -13.09 -3.25 -1.83
N HIS A 196 -14.34 -2.90 -2.21
CA HIS A 196 -15.11 -3.64 -3.22
C HIS A 196 -15.12 -2.97 -4.60
N SER A 197 -14.39 -1.88 -4.79
CA SER A 197 -14.23 -1.26 -6.12
C SER A 197 -13.50 -2.22 -7.07
N VAL A 198 -13.91 -2.24 -8.33
CA VAL A 198 -13.31 -3.11 -9.34
C VAL A 198 -11.89 -2.67 -9.66
N ASN A 199 -10.93 -3.56 -9.52
CA ASN A 199 -9.54 -3.28 -9.86
C ASN A 199 -9.36 -3.14 -11.39
N PRO A 200 -8.91 -1.99 -11.90
CA PRO A 200 -8.79 -1.76 -13.34
C PRO A 200 -7.59 -2.49 -13.97
N TYR A 201 -6.72 -3.11 -13.18
CA TYR A 201 -5.50 -3.77 -13.66
C TYR A 201 -5.67 -5.26 -13.97
N GLY A 202 -6.88 -5.78 -13.84
CA GLY A 202 -7.19 -7.17 -14.19
C GLY A 202 -7.71 -7.98 -13.01
N ASP A 203 -8.11 -9.19 -13.34
CA ASP A 203 -8.74 -10.17 -12.44
C ASP A 203 -7.83 -11.37 -12.13
N GLY A 204 -6.56 -11.29 -12.53
CA GLY A 204 -5.59 -12.37 -12.35
C GLY A 204 -5.65 -13.44 -13.45
N HIS A 205 -6.00 -13.09 -14.68
CA HIS A 205 -6.01 -13.95 -15.85
C HIS A 205 -5.30 -13.28 -17.03
N ALA A 206 -4.18 -12.60 -16.77
CA ALA A 206 -3.41 -11.91 -17.79
C ALA A 206 -2.41 -12.82 -18.51
N SER A 207 -2.09 -14.00 -17.95
CA SER A 207 -1.18 -15.01 -18.48
C SER A 207 -1.94 -16.19 -19.10
#